data_36206eabf37fb5b4b274dfd2421b15c6
#
_entry.id   36206eabf37fb5b4b274dfd2421b15c6
#
_cell.length_a   1.000
_cell.length_b   1.000
_cell.length_c   1.000
_cell.angle_alpha   90.00
_cell.angle_beta   90.00
_cell.angle_gamma   90.00
#
_symmetry.space_group_name_H-M   'P 1'
#
loop_
_entity.id
_entity.type
_entity.pdbx_description
1 polymer ?
#
loop_
_entity_poly.entity_id
_entity_poly.type
_entity_poly.pdbx_seq_one_letter_code
_entity_poly.pdbx_strand_id
1 'polypeptide(L)'
;MLELARKADGVELKLTVPAADHRTAIIGLGLDPLEAQIRQVFFFDTPDLTLNAAGLVVRARRIQGRPGDTVVKLRPVDPDTLPAELRLSPAVGVEVDAMPGGYVCSASLKGKASARDVRAVAEGTAPLRSVLSKEQRAFFGAHAPDRLKLKDLSLLGPIFVLKQNFTPTDLGKRLTAELWFYPDGSRILELSTKCTAADAFQVSAEARLFLTEKGISLNGRQETKTKAALTFFSKQLRAAG
;
A
#
# COMPACT_ATOMS: atom_id res chain seq x y z
N MET A 1 6.86 -16.33 10.52
CA MET A 1 5.59 -15.70 10.15
C MET A 1 4.57 -15.73 11.29
N LEU A 2 4.18 -16.89 11.81
CA LEU A 2 3.11 -17.00 12.83
C LEU A 2 3.41 -16.20 14.10
N GLU A 3 4.64 -16.15 14.57
CA GLU A 3 5.02 -15.37 15.76
C GLU A 3 4.80 -13.87 15.55
N LEU A 4 5.28 -13.31 14.43
CA LEU A 4 5.04 -11.92 14.08
C LEU A 4 3.54 -11.62 13.87
N ALA A 5 2.81 -12.54 13.24
CA ALA A 5 1.40 -12.39 13.00
C ALA A 5 0.57 -12.34 14.30
N ARG A 6 0.97 -13.07 15.34
CA ARG A 6 0.32 -13.04 16.66
C ARG A 6 0.51 -11.71 17.40
N LYS A 7 1.59 -10.98 17.08
CA LYS A 7 1.91 -9.67 17.66
C LYS A 7 1.37 -8.50 16.84
N ALA A 8 0.88 -8.78 15.63
CA ALA A 8 0.27 -7.82 14.72
C ALA A 8 -1.25 -7.73 14.92
N ASP A 9 -1.86 -6.67 14.43
CA ASP A 9 -3.31 -6.44 14.50
C ASP A 9 -4.06 -7.30 13.46
N GLY A 10 -3.35 -7.84 12.46
CA GLY A 10 -3.90 -8.70 11.41
C GLY A 10 -2.89 -9.07 10.34
N VAL A 11 -3.35 -9.94 9.45
CA VAL A 11 -2.61 -10.40 8.27
C VAL A 11 -3.35 -9.95 7.02
N GLU A 12 -2.64 -9.35 6.07
CA GLU A 12 -3.14 -9.06 4.74
C GLU A 12 -2.46 -10.00 3.74
N LEU A 13 -3.23 -10.94 3.21
CA LEU A 13 -2.79 -11.84 2.14
C LEU A 13 -2.89 -11.08 0.82
N LYS A 14 -1.81 -11.09 0.04
CA LYS A 14 -1.69 -10.35 -1.23
C LYS A 14 -1.22 -11.26 -2.35
N LEU A 15 -1.73 -10.99 -3.55
CA LEU A 15 -1.31 -11.62 -4.78
C LEU A 15 -1.19 -10.57 -5.87
N THR A 16 -0.02 -10.49 -6.50
CA THR A 16 0.13 -9.78 -7.76
C THR A 16 -0.28 -10.71 -8.89
N VAL A 17 -1.34 -10.34 -9.62
CA VAL A 17 -1.84 -11.11 -10.76
C VAL A 17 -0.90 -10.90 -11.96
N PRO A 18 -0.43 -11.95 -12.64
CA PRO A 18 0.37 -11.81 -13.86
C PRO A 18 -0.35 -10.96 -14.92
N ALA A 19 0.38 -10.15 -15.67
CA ALA A 19 -0.20 -9.24 -16.66
C ALA A 19 -1.04 -9.97 -17.73
N ALA A 20 -0.64 -11.20 -18.11
CA ALA A 20 -1.39 -12.04 -19.03
C ALA A 20 -2.77 -12.44 -18.49
N ASP A 21 -2.92 -12.51 -17.17
CA ASP A 21 -4.15 -12.97 -16.51
C ASP A 21 -5.06 -11.83 -16.07
N HIS A 22 -4.68 -10.54 -16.28
CA HIS A 22 -5.51 -9.40 -15.84
C HIS A 22 -6.94 -9.47 -16.38
N ARG A 23 -7.10 -9.78 -17.68
CA ARG A 23 -8.44 -9.88 -18.30
C ARG A 23 -9.23 -11.05 -17.72
N THR A 24 -8.61 -12.22 -17.57
CA THR A 24 -9.22 -13.40 -16.95
C THR A 24 -9.65 -13.09 -15.52
N ALA A 25 -8.80 -12.44 -14.73
CA ALA A 25 -9.12 -12.05 -13.36
C ALA A 25 -10.30 -11.07 -13.30
N ILE A 26 -10.33 -10.03 -14.14
CA ILE A 26 -11.42 -9.05 -14.17
C ILE A 26 -12.75 -9.74 -14.49
N ILE A 27 -12.79 -10.58 -15.53
CA ILE A 27 -14.00 -11.29 -15.94
C ILE A 27 -14.40 -12.37 -14.92
N GLY A 28 -13.45 -13.21 -14.51
CA GLY A 28 -13.72 -14.36 -13.62
C GLY A 28 -14.12 -13.95 -12.21
N LEU A 29 -13.72 -12.76 -11.76
CA LEU A 29 -14.10 -12.20 -10.46
C LEU A 29 -15.29 -11.24 -10.54
N GLY A 30 -15.85 -10.99 -11.74
CA GLY A 30 -16.97 -10.07 -11.93
C GLY A 30 -16.62 -8.61 -11.55
N LEU A 31 -15.39 -8.18 -11.79
CA LEU A 31 -14.96 -6.81 -11.47
C LEU A 31 -15.48 -5.85 -12.54
N ASP A 32 -16.18 -4.81 -12.12
CA ASP A 32 -16.61 -3.72 -12.98
C ASP A 32 -15.77 -2.47 -12.70
N PRO A 33 -14.96 -2.01 -13.66
CA PRO A 33 -14.18 -0.78 -13.49
C PRO A 33 -15.02 0.47 -13.22
N LEU A 34 -16.30 0.49 -13.63
CA LEU A 34 -17.20 1.61 -13.38
C LEU A 34 -17.64 1.69 -11.92
N GLU A 35 -17.71 0.55 -11.23
CA GLU A 35 -17.98 0.47 -9.79
C GLU A 35 -16.73 0.70 -8.93
N ALA A 36 -15.57 0.79 -9.57
CA ALA A 36 -14.32 0.96 -8.86
C ALA A 36 -14.13 2.41 -8.38
N GLN A 37 -13.65 2.55 -7.14
CA GLN A 37 -13.28 3.84 -6.59
C GLN A 37 -11.96 4.33 -7.19
N ILE A 38 -11.97 5.49 -7.82
CA ILE A 38 -10.76 6.13 -8.37
C ILE A 38 -9.94 6.74 -7.23
N ARG A 39 -8.64 6.51 -7.25
CA ARG A 39 -7.65 7.09 -6.33
C ARG A 39 -6.48 7.64 -7.09
N GLN A 40 -5.92 8.73 -6.58
CA GLN A 40 -4.61 9.24 -6.95
C GLN A 40 -3.67 9.01 -5.76
N VAL A 41 -2.57 8.32 -6.02
CA VAL A 41 -1.56 7.98 -5.00
C VAL A 41 -0.30 8.78 -5.26
N PHE A 42 0.18 9.43 -4.24
CA PHE A 42 1.42 10.21 -4.24
C PHE A 42 2.35 9.65 -3.17
N PHE A 43 3.57 9.35 -3.55
CA PHE A 43 4.65 9.00 -2.61
C PHE A 43 5.61 10.19 -2.46
N PHE A 44 6.35 10.19 -1.38
CA PHE A 44 7.36 11.22 -1.10
C PHE A 44 8.64 10.53 -0.63
N ASP A 45 9.71 10.74 -1.37
CA ASP A 45 11.05 10.22 -1.08
C ASP A 45 12.10 11.13 -1.72
N THR A 46 13.36 10.88 -1.46
CA THR A 46 14.43 11.50 -2.24
C THR A 46 14.55 10.84 -3.63
N PRO A 47 15.17 11.49 -4.62
CA PRO A 47 15.35 10.90 -5.95
C PRO A 47 16.08 9.56 -5.96
N ASP A 48 16.93 9.30 -4.96
CA ASP A 48 17.69 8.06 -4.76
C ASP A 48 16.99 7.07 -3.81
N LEU A 49 15.75 7.38 -3.37
CA LEU A 49 14.93 6.54 -2.51
C LEU A 49 15.53 6.28 -1.11
N THR A 50 16.14 7.28 -0.51
CA THR A 50 16.79 7.19 0.81
C THR A 50 15.81 6.75 1.91
N LEU A 51 14.55 7.25 1.90
CA LEU A 51 13.53 6.80 2.87
C LEU A 51 13.18 5.33 2.66
N ASN A 52 12.93 4.92 1.43
CA ASN A 52 12.60 3.53 1.12
C ASN A 52 13.74 2.58 1.47
N ALA A 53 14.99 2.99 1.28
CA ALA A 53 16.16 2.22 1.70
C ALA A 53 16.22 2.05 3.23
N ALA A 54 15.78 3.06 3.98
CA ALA A 54 15.63 2.99 5.44
C ALA A 54 14.33 2.30 5.91
N GLY A 55 13.54 1.74 4.99
CA GLY A 55 12.28 1.08 5.32
C GLY A 55 11.11 2.02 5.58
N LEU A 56 11.26 3.33 5.37
CA LEU A 56 10.22 4.31 5.63
C LEU A 56 9.50 4.70 4.32
N VAL A 57 8.18 4.76 4.36
CA VAL A 57 7.34 5.17 3.22
C VAL A 57 6.40 6.28 3.66
N VAL A 58 6.44 7.40 2.96
CA VAL A 58 5.48 8.51 3.12
C VAL A 58 4.57 8.56 1.91
N ARG A 59 3.25 8.57 2.15
CA ARG A 59 2.25 8.52 1.10
C ARG A 59 1.06 9.42 1.42
N ALA A 60 0.54 10.11 0.41
CA ALA A 60 -0.77 10.76 0.45
C ALA A 60 -1.67 10.22 -0.67
N ARG A 61 -2.99 10.23 -0.46
CA ARG A 61 -3.97 9.81 -1.46
C ARG A 61 -5.13 10.78 -1.54
N ARG A 62 -5.52 11.09 -2.75
CA ARG A 62 -6.85 11.63 -3.06
C ARG A 62 -7.76 10.46 -3.39
N ILE A 63 -8.99 10.51 -2.90
CA ILE A 63 -9.97 9.43 -3.05
C ILE A 63 -11.26 10.06 -3.57
N GLN A 64 -11.79 9.50 -4.65
CA GLN A 64 -13.04 9.96 -5.25
C GLN A 64 -14.20 9.90 -4.24
N GLY A 65 -14.98 10.99 -4.15
CA GLY A 65 -16.21 11.07 -3.38
C GLY A 65 -16.04 11.10 -1.86
N ARG A 66 -14.78 11.16 -1.32
CA ARG A 66 -14.53 11.21 0.14
C ARG A 66 -13.19 11.86 0.49
N PRO A 67 -12.96 12.15 1.78
CA PRO A 67 -11.65 12.63 2.24
C PRO A 67 -10.52 11.68 1.84
N GLY A 68 -9.38 12.26 1.52
CA GLY A 68 -8.14 11.54 1.30
C GLY A 68 -7.50 11.08 2.61
N ASP A 69 -6.36 10.44 2.48
CA ASP A 69 -5.56 10.00 3.63
C ASP A 69 -4.06 10.21 3.42
N THR A 70 -3.35 10.21 4.53
CA THR A 70 -1.89 10.17 4.58
C THR A 70 -1.43 8.97 5.39
N VAL A 71 -0.27 8.43 5.06
CA VAL A 71 0.33 7.31 5.76
C VAL A 71 1.83 7.54 5.86
N VAL A 72 2.37 7.37 7.07
CA VAL A 72 3.79 7.14 7.30
C VAL A 72 3.93 5.69 7.75
N LYS A 73 4.67 4.87 6.98
CA LYS A 73 4.76 3.42 7.17
C LYS A 73 6.21 3.01 7.32
N LEU A 74 6.52 2.24 8.36
CA LEU A 74 7.81 1.60 8.60
C LEU A 74 7.73 0.11 8.29
N ARG A 75 8.71 -0.43 7.53
CA ARG A 75 8.85 -1.86 7.19
C ARG A 75 10.26 -2.22 6.75
N PRO A 76 10.84 -3.35 7.16
CA PRO A 76 10.27 -4.26 8.14
C PRO A 76 10.24 -3.63 9.53
N VAL A 77 9.36 -4.13 10.41
CA VAL A 77 9.32 -3.76 11.82
C VAL A 77 9.10 -5.00 12.66
N ASP A 78 9.77 -5.06 13.81
CA ASP A 78 9.40 -5.98 14.89
C ASP A 78 8.38 -5.26 15.78
N PRO A 79 7.16 -5.80 15.96
CA PRO A 79 6.14 -5.19 16.81
C PRO A 79 6.60 -4.92 18.25
N ASP A 80 7.51 -5.74 18.79
CA ASP A 80 8.03 -5.59 20.15
C ASP A 80 8.98 -4.40 20.32
N THR A 81 9.53 -3.88 19.21
CA THR A 81 10.41 -2.70 19.24
C THR A 81 9.63 -1.38 19.21
N LEU A 82 8.32 -1.43 18.97
CA LEU A 82 7.50 -0.24 18.91
C LEU A 82 7.16 0.24 20.34
N PRO A 83 7.27 1.56 20.62
CA PRO A 83 6.86 2.12 21.90
C PRO A 83 5.40 1.74 22.24
N ALA A 84 5.16 1.36 23.50
CA ALA A 84 3.84 0.94 23.96
C ALA A 84 2.76 2.02 23.71
N GLU A 85 3.08 3.29 23.95
CA GLU A 85 2.18 4.42 23.69
C GLU A 85 1.78 4.51 22.21
N LEU A 86 2.73 4.21 21.31
CA LEU A 86 2.47 4.20 19.87
C LEU A 86 1.53 3.05 19.49
N ARG A 87 1.73 1.87 20.10
CA ARG A 87 0.88 0.69 19.87
C ARG A 87 -0.57 0.89 20.30
N LEU A 88 -0.81 1.71 21.34
CA LEU A 88 -2.15 2.02 21.85
C LEU A 88 -2.88 3.10 21.03
N SER A 89 -2.19 3.79 20.14
CA SER A 89 -2.81 4.84 19.32
C SER A 89 -3.74 4.23 18.25
N PRO A 90 -5.01 4.69 18.14
CA PRO A 90 -5.93 4.21 17.10
C PRO A 90 -5.50 4.60 15.68
N ALA A 91 -4.55 5.51 15.54
CA ALA A 91 -3.97 5.90 14.25
C ALA A 91 -2.90 4.92 13.76
N VAL A 92 -2.39 4.06 14.65
CA VAL A 92 -1.37 3.05 14.34
C VAL A 92 -2.03 1.73 13.99
N GLY A 93 -1.52 1.07 12.97
CA GLY A 93 -1.86 -0.31 12.64
C GLY A 93 -0.59 -1.08 12.35
N VAL A 94 -0.46 -2.24 12.95
CA VAL A 94 0.64 -3.19 12.69
C VAL A 94 0.08 -4.38 11.95
N GLU A 95 0.54 -4.59 10.73
CA GLU A 95 0.00 -5.62 9.85
C GLU A 95 1.15 -6.47 9.27
N VAL A 96 0.91 -7.77 9.12
CA VAL A 96 1.77 -8.65 8.34
C VAL A 96 1.22 -8.74 6.93
N ASP A 97 1.95 -8.19 5.97
CA ASP A 97 1.70 -8.37 4.54
C ASP A 97 2.33 -9.70 4.12
N ALA A 98 1.52 -10.68 3.69
CA ALA A 98 1.98 -11.99 3.22
C ALA A 98 1.61 -12.20 1.75
N MET A 99 2.58 -12.63 0.95
CA MET A 99 2.43 -12.94 -0.48
C MET A 99 3.19 -14.22 -0.83
N PRO A 100 2.93 -14.85 -1.97
CA PRO A 100 3.73 -15.99 -2.42
C PRO A 100 5.23 -15.66 -2.37
N GLY A 101 6.00 -16.47 -1.66
CA GLY A 101 7.44 -16.30 -1.51
C GLY A 101 7.91 -15.43 -0.34
N GLY A 102 7.01 -14.77 0.42
CA GLY A 102 7.48 -13.98 1.55
C GLY A 102 6.41 -13.26 2.36
N TYR A 103 6.86 -12.66 3.43
CA TYR A 103 6.03 -11.80 4.29
C TYR A 103 6.86 -10.67 4.89
N VAL A 104 6.19 -9.59 5.26
CA VAL A 104 6.82 -8.45 5.94
C VAL A 104 5.86 -7.86 6.95
N CYS A 105 6.34 -7.62 8.17
CA CYS A 105 5.60 -6.88 9.18
C CYS A 105 5.84 -5.37 9.00
N SER A 106 4.80 -4.58 9.19
CA SER A 106 4.84 -3.14 9.00
C SER A 106 3.99 -2.41 10.04
N ALA A 107 4.49 -1.26 10.50
CA ALA A 107 3.73 -0.31 11.29
C ALA A 107 3.32 0.87 10.41
N SER A 108 2.03 1.22 10.42
CA SER A 108 1.47 2.31 9.63
C SER A 108 0.77 3.32 10.53
N LEU A 109 1.20 4.58 10.44
CA LEU A 109 0.51 5.71 11.07
C LEU A 109 -0.38 6.38 10.03
N LYS A 110 -1.70 6.29 10.22
CA LYS A 110 -2.72 6.79 9.29
C LYS A 110 -3.22 8.17 9.73
N GLY A 111 -3.35 9.09 8.78
CA GLY A 111 -3.94 10.42 8.97
C GLY A 111 -5.03 10.69 7.95
N LYS A 112 -5.95 11.60 8.28
CA LYS A 112 -6.95 12.11 7.32
C LYS A 112 -6.42 13.41 6.70
N ALA A 113 -6.68 13.60 5.40
CA ALA A 113 -6.38 14.84 4.70
C ALA A 113 -7.52 15.17 3.74
N SER A 114 -7.79 16.46 3.52
CA SER A 114 -8.77 16.82 2.50
C SER A 114 -8.21 16.56 1.09
N ALA A 115 -9.08 16.28 0.13
CA ALA A 115 -8.66 16.13 -1.26
C ALA A 115 -8.00 17.41 -1.82
N ARG A 116 -8.44 18.58 -1.32
CA ARG A 116 -7.87 19.90 -1.66
C ARG A 116 -6.44 20.04 -1.13
N ASP A 117 -6.21 19.67 0.13
CA ASP A 117 -4.89 19.84 0.75
C ASP A 117 -3.86 18.88 0.14
N VAL A 118 -4.26 17.63 -0.12
CA VAL A 118 -3.39 16.67 -0.84
C VAL A 118 -3.05 17.20 -2.24
N ARG A 119 -4.01 17.81 -2.92
CA ARG A 119 -3.81 18.43 -4.24
C ARG A 119 -2.82 19.60 -4.14
N ALA A 120 -2.99 20.50 -3.16
CA ALA A 120 -2.08 21.63 -2.95
C ALA A 120 -0.63 21.19 -2.72
N VAL A 121 -0.43 20.10 -1.97
CA VAL A 121 0.90 19.50 -1.78
C VAL A 121 1.43 18.91 -3.09
N ALA A 122 0.59 18.22 -3.86
CA ALA A 122 1.00 17.62 -5.13
C ALA A 122 1.35 18.68 -6.20
N GLU A 123 0.71 19.85 -6.15
CA GLU A 123 0.99 21.01 -7.03
C GLU A 123 2.12 21.91 -6.50
N GLY A 124 2.74 21.55 -5.35
CA GLY A 124 3.82 22.34 -4.75
C GLY A 124 3.38 23.66 -4.11
N THR A 125 2.06 23.95 -4.02
CA THR A 125 1.51 25.17 -3.44
C THR A 125 1.38 25.11 -1.92
N ALA A 126 1.53 23.91 -1.33
CA ALA A 126 1.59 23.71 0.11
C ALA A 126 2.70 22.71 0.47
N PRO A 127 3.35 22.86 1.64
CA PRO A 127 4.40 21.94 2.06
C PRO A 127 3.81 20.60 2.52
N LEU A 128 4.51 19.48 2.29
CA LEU A 128 4.09 18.13 2.70
C LEU A 128 3.70 18.05 4.19
N ARG A 129 4.40 18.78 5.06
CA ARG A 129 4.10 18.82 6.50
C ARG A 129 2.68 19.25 6.83
N SER A 130 2.00 20.00 5.97
CA SER A 130 0.66 20.53 6.22
C SER A 130 -0.43 19.46 6.22
N VAL A 131 -0.21 18.35 5.52
CA VAL A 131 -1.17 17.23 5.44
C VAL A 131 -0.84 16.08 6.39
N LEU A 132 0.28 16.15 7.11
CA LEU A 132 0.67 15.14 8.10
C LEU A 132 0.28 15.59 9.52
N SER A 133 -0.28 14.66 10.30
CA SER A 133 -0.58 14.90 11.73
C SER A 133 0.70 15.13 12.55
N LYS A 134 0.55 15.61 13.78
CA LYS A 134 1.68 15.79 14.71
C LYS A 134 2.38 14.46 14.96
N GLU A 135 1.61 13.41 15.19
CA GLU A 135 2.10 12.05 15.45
C GLU A 135 2.84 11.49 14.22
N GLN A 136 2.30 11.71 13.00
CA GLN A 136 2.97 11.29 11.76
C GLN A 136 4.31 11.99 11.57
N ARG A 137 4.40 13.28 11.88
CA ARG A 137 5.67 14.03 11.81
C ARG A 137 6.67 13.56 12.86
N ALA A 138 6.21 13.26 14.09
CA ALA A 138 7.06 12.71 15.13
C ALA A 138 7.57 11.31 14.76
N PHE A 139 6.69 10.45 14.24
CA PHE A 139 7.06 9.10 13.76
C PHE A 139 8.06 9.17 12.60
N PHE A 140 7.85 10.07 11.66
CA PHE A 140 8.81 10.32 10.59
C PHE A 140 10.18 10.74 11.16
N GLY A 141 10.21 11.72 12.07
CA GLY A 141 11.45 12.21 12.67
C GLY A 141 12.22 11.17 13.50
N ALA A 142 11.49 10.20 14.08
CA ALA A 142 12.11 9.11 14.85
C ALA A 142 12.76 8.01 13.97
N HIS A 143 12.34 7.88 12.71
CA HIS A 143 12.75 6.77 11.85
C HIS A 143 13.40 7.20 10.52
N ALA A 144 13.33 8.50 10.18
CA ALA A 144 14.01 9.01 8.99
C ALA A 144 15.54 8.97 9.19
N PRO A 145 16.31 8.74 8.13
CA PRO A 145 17.76 8.86 8.17
C PRO A 145 18.21 10.23 8.69
N ASP A 146 19.36 10.26 9.37
CA ASP A 146 19.94 11.47 9.95
C ASP A 146 19.94 12.64 8.97
N ARG A 147 19.49 13.81 9.46
CA ARG A 147 19.40 15.08 8.72
C ARG A 147 18.32 15.15 7.64
N LEU A 148 17.66 14.06 7.26
CA LEU A 148 16.61 14.11 6.25
C LEU A 148 15.32 14.70 6.83
N LYS A 149 14.79 15.73 6.20
CA LYS A 149 13.56 16.43 6.62
C LYS A 149 12.46 16.27 5.59
N LEU A 150 11.21 16.44 6.00
CA LEU A 150 10.06 16.37 5.08
C LEU A 150 10.14 17.34 3.90
N LYS A 151 10.83 18.47 4.05
CA LYS A 151 11.03 19.45 2.97
C LYS A 151 12.01 19.00 1.90
N ASP A 152 12.85 18.01 2.21
CA ASP A 152 13.89 17.49 1.32
C ASP A 152 13.34 16.37 0.41
N LEU A 153 12.08 15.98 0.62
CA LEU A 153 11.42 14.92 -0.15
C LEU A 153 10.81 15.48 -1.43
N SER A 154 11.01 14.75 -2.51
CA SER A 154 10.42 14.99 -3.82
C SER A 154 9.09 14.25 -3.93
N LEU A 155 8.18 14.77 -4.75
CA LEU A 155 6.94 14.11 -5.12
C LEU A 155 7.22 13.00 -6.15
N LEU A 156 6.67 11.83 -5.88
CA LEU A 156 6.72 10.63 -6.73
C LEU A 156 5.26 10.22 -7.06
N GLY A 157 4.82 10.55 -8.25
CA GLY A 157 3.43 10.33 -8.67
C GLY A 157 2.90 11.43 -9.58
N PRO A 158 1.58 11.45 -9.86
CA PRO A 158 0.56 10.53 -9.34
C PRO A 158 0.55 9.15 -9.98
N ILE A 159 0.09 8.16 -9.22
CA ILE A 159 -0.40 6.90 -9.77
C ILE A 159 -1.91 6.88 -9.67
N PHE A 160 -2.59 6.54 -10.75
CA PHE A 160 -4.03 6.29 -10.73
C PHE A 160 -4.30 4.84 -10.33
N VAL A 161 -5.29 4.67 -9.48
CA VAL A 161 -5.67 3.35 -8.95
C VAL A 161 -7.19 3.22 -9.03
N LEU A 162 -7.64 2.13 -9.61
CA LEU A 162 -9.01 1.65 -9.47
C LEU A 162 -9.04 0.64 -8.33
N LYS A 163 -9.85 0.91 -7.31
CA LYS A 163 -10.02 0.01 -6.17
C LYS A 163 -11.45 -0.46 -6.09
N GLN A 164 -11.65 -1.76 -6.05
CA GLN A 164 -12.95 -2.39 -5.80
C GLN A 164 -12.86 -3.36 -4.64
N ASN A 165 -13.85 -3.29 -3.73
CA ASN A 165 -14.04 -4.32 -2.69
C ASN A 165 -15.25 -5.14 -3.09
N PHE A 166 -15.15 -6.44 -3.01
CA PHE A 166 -16.21 -7.36 -3.38
C PHE A 166 -16.16 -8.61 -2.50
N THR A 167 -17.28 -9.32 -2.43
CA THR A 167 -17.38 -10.56 -1.66
C THR A 167 -17.96 -11.63 -2.59
N PRO A 168 -17.09 -12.46 -3.21
CA PRO A 168 -17.57 -13.55 -4.04
C PRO A 168 -18.40 -14.53 -3.22
N THR A 169 -19.56 -14.96 -3.74
CA THR A 169 -20.46 -15.89 -3.04
C THR A 169 -19.75 -17.21 -2.75
N ASP A 170 -18.95 -17.69 -3.70
CA ASP A 170 -18.25 -18.97 -3.64
C ASP A 170 -17.14 -18.98 -2.56
N LEU A 171 -16.58 -17.81 -2.24
CA LEU A 171 -15.55 -17.68 -1.21
C LEU A 171 -16.10 -17.21 0.14
N GLY A 172 -17.18 -16.42 0.14
CA GLY A 172 -17.77 -15.84 1.34
C GLY A 172 -16.86 -14.86 2.12
N LYS A 173 -15.71 -14.47 1.55
CA LYS A 173 -14.74 -13.57 2.15
C LYS A 173 -14.58 -12.31 1.33
N ARG A 174 -14.38 -11.19 2.03
CA ARG A 174 -14.15 -9.89 1.37
C ARG A 174 -12.79 -9.85 0.71
N LEU A 175 -12.76 -9.62 -0.60
CA LEU A 175 -11.58 -9.36 -1.40
C LEU A 175 -11.48 -7.88 -1.75
N THR A 176 -10.27 -7.45 -2.01
CA THR A 176 -9.94 -6.13 -2.57
C THR A 176 -9.14 -6.35 -3.86
N ALA A 177 -9.59 -5.73 -4.95
CA ALA A 177 -8.82 -5.60 -6.18
C ALA A 177 -8.32 -4.16 -6.31
N GLU A 178 -7.04 -3.98 -6.57
CA GLU A 178 -6.43 -2.68 -6.88
C GLU A 178 -5.67 -2.77 -8.20
N LEU A 179 -6.16 -2.04 -9.22
CA LEU A 179 -5.50 -1.92 -10.51
C LEU A 179 -4.76 -0.57 -10.57
N TRP A 180 -3.43 -0.65 -10.63
CA TRP A 180 -2.52 0.49 -10.63
C TRP A 180 -2.07 0.78 -12.05
N PHE A 181 -2.16 2.05 -12.47
CA PHE A 181 -1.77 2.52 -13.79
C PHE A 181 -0.53 3.39 -13.71
N TYR A 182 0.52 3.00 -14.41
CA TYR A 182 1.77 3.74 -14.49
C TYR A 182 1.80 4.62 -15.74
N PRO A 183 2.54 5.75 -15.73
CA PRO A 183 2.61 6.66 -16.87
C PRO A 183 3.16 6.05 -18.16
N ASP A 184 3.92 4.97 -18.09
CA ASP A 184 4.45 4.21 -19.23
C ASP A 184 3.41 3.24 -19.84
N GLY A 185 2.18 3.25 -19.34
CA GLY A 185 1.11 2.35 -19.77
C GLY A 185 1.14 0.96 -19.10
N SER A 186 2.17 0.65 -18.30
CA SER A 186 2.21 -0.59 -17.53
C SER A 186 1.16 -0.59 -16.42
N ARG A 187 0.76 -1.79 -15.98
CA ARG A 187 -0.30 -1.97 -14.98
C ARG A 187 0.07 -3.09 -14.02
N ILE A 188 -0.31 -2.91 -12.75
CA ILE A 188 -0.25 -3.95 -11.73
C ILE A 188 -1.66 -4.16 -11.19
N LEU A 189 -2.15 -5.39 -11.24
CA LEU A 189 -3.36 -5.84 -10.56
C LEU A 189 -2.96 -6.61 -9.31
N GLU A 190 -3.35 -6.11 -8.15
CA GLU A 190 -3.16 -6.77 -6.86
C GLU A 190 -4.52 -7.17 -6.29
N LEU A 191 -4.63 -8.42 -5.89
CA LEU A 191 -5.74 -8.93 -5.09
C LEU A 191 -5.28 -9.06 -3.63
N SER A 192 -6.15 -8.71 -2.69
CA SER A 192 -5.83 -8.89 -1.27
C SER A 192 -7.07 -9.24 -0.45
N THR A 193 -6.85 -9.93 0.67
CA THR A 193 -7.84 -10.16 1.71
C THR A 193 -7.20 -10.04 3.08
N LYS A 194 -7.99 -9.62 4.08
CA LYS A 194 -7.54 -9.51 5.47
C LYS A 194 -8.11 -10.61 6.33
N CYS A 195 -7.31 -11.11 7.25
CA CYS A 195 -7.70 -12.14 8.19
C CYS A 195 -6.96 -11.96 9.53
N THR A 196 -7.37 -12.72 10.54
CA THR A 196 -6.62 -12.84 11.78
C THR A 196 -5.37 -13.71 11.59
N ALA A 197 -4.44 -13.65 12.52
CA ALA A 197 -3.29 -14.54 12.51
C ALA A 197 -3.69 -16.02 12.62
N ALA A 198 -4.76 -16.31 13.37
CA ALA A 198 -5.29 -17.69 13.54
C ALA A 198 -5.85 -18.25 12.22
N ASP A 199 -6.52 -17.41 11.44
CA ASP A 199 -7.19 -17.84 10.21
C ASP A 199 -6.28 -17.79 8.98
N ALA A 200 -5.08 -17.22 9.08
CA ALA A 200 -4.24 -16.86 7.93
C ALA A 200 -3.94 -18.06 7.03
N PHE A 201 -3.69 -19.24 7.59
CA PHE A 201 -3.42 -20.43 6.82
C PHE A 201 -4.66 -20.92 6.06
N GLN A 202 -5.80 -21.02 6.76
CA GLN A 202 -7.06 -21.45 6.16
C GLN A 202 -7.50 -20.48 5.06
N VAL A 203 -7.53 -19.17 5.36
CA VAL A 203 -7.92 -18.14 4.37
C VAL A 203 -6.98 -18.14 3.16
N SER A 204 -5.69 -18.37 3.37
CA SER A 204 -4.73 -18.50 2.26
C SER A 204 -5.04 -19.71 1.37
N ALA A 205 -5.35 -20.86 1.96
CA ALA A 205 -5.68 -22.08 1.21
C ALA A 205 -6.98 -21.91 0.41
N GLU A 206 -8.04 -21.40 1.05
CA GLU A 206 -9.34 -21.12 0.41
C GLU A 206 -9.22 -20.10 -0.72
N ALA A 207 -8.51 -19.00 -0.49
CA ALA A 207 -8.28 -17.98 -1.52
C ALA A 207 -7.48 -18.53 -2.71
N ARG A 208 -6.46 -19.37 -2.46
CA ARG A 208 -5.69 -20.03 -3.52
C ARG A 208 -6.56 -20.93 -4.39
N LEU A 209 -7.37 -21.78 -3.77
CA LEU A 209 -8.28 -22.68 -4.48
C LEU A 209 -9.25 -21.86 -5.33
N PHE A 210 -9.95 -20.90 -4.74
CA PHE A 210 -10.88 -20.00 -5.40
C PHE A 210 -10.27 -19.29 -6.62
N LEU A 211 -9.08 -18.69 -6.46
CA LEU A 211 -8.42 -17.97 -7.56
C LEU A 211 -7.98 -18.92 -8.68
N THR A 212 -7.53 -20.13 -8.33
CA THR A 212 -7.17 -21.16 -9.33
C THR A 212 -8.40 -21.62 -10.12
N GLU A 213 -9.54 -21.82 -9.48
CA GLU A 213 -10.82 -22.16 -10.14
C GLU A 213 -11.30 -21.04 -11.07
N LYS A 214 -10.99 -19.78 -10.77
CA LYS A 214 -11.24 -18.64 -11.66
C LYS A 214 -10.18 -18.46 -12.77
N GLY A 215 -9.25 -19.41 -12.91
CA GLY A 215 -8.21 -19.41 -13.95
C GLY A 215 -7.09 -18.39 -13.72
N ILE A 216 -6.89 -17.93 -12.49
CA ILE A 216 -5.86 -16.94 -12.14
C ILE A 216 -4.61 -17.68 -11.69
N SER A 217 -3.49 -17.45 -12.38
CA SER A 217 -2.19 -18.03 -12.02
C SER A 217 -1.64 -17.43 -10.73
N LEU A 218 -1.14 -18.30 -9.85
CA LEU A 218 -0.52 -17.92 -8.60
C LEU A 218 1.02 -17.89 -8.69
N ASN A 219 1.58 -18.23 -9.84
CA ASN A 219 3.03 -18.43 -10.04
C ASN A 219 3.74 -17.20 -10.63
N GLY A 220 3.04 -16.07 -10.75
CA GLY A 220 3.62 -14.83 -11.26
C GLY A 220 4.68 -14.25 -10.32
N ARG A 221 5.59 -13.44 -10.90
CA ARG A 221 6.54 -12.65 -10.10
C ARG A 221 5.77 -11.76 -9.14
N GLN A 222 6.04 -11.91 -7.86
CA GLN A 222 5.44 -11.08 -6.83
C GLN A 222 6.28 -9.82 -6.64
N GLU A 223 5.67 -8.67 -6.95
CA GLU A 223 6.30 -7.37 -6.76
C GLU A 223 5.35 -6.47 -5.99
N THR A 224 5.86 -5.81 -4.94
CA THR A 224 5.01 -4.87 -4.22
C THR A 224 4.78 -3.63 -5.08
N LYS A 225 3.53 -3.27 -5.30
CA LYS A 225 3.11 -2.05 -6.03
C LYS A 225 3.82 -0.78 -5.54
N THR A 226 4.13 -0.69 -4.23
CA THR A 226 4.89 0.44 -3.67
C THR A 226 6.32 0.47 -4.19
N LYS A 227 7.03 -0.68 -4.20
CA LYS A 227 8.40 -0.77 -4.71
C LYS A 227 8.44 -0.43 -6.20
N ALA A 228 7.53 -1.00 -6.98
CA ALA A 228 7.41 -0.70 -8.40
C ALA A 228 7.19 0.79 -8.64
N ALA A 229 6.26 1.43 -7.91
CA ALA A 229 5.98 2.86 -8.00
C ALA A 229 7.20 3.73 -7.69
N LEU A 230 7.84 3.49 -6.55
CA LEU A 230 9.01 4.26 -6.13
C LEU A 230 10.16 4.12 -7.12
N THR A 231 10.44 2.90 -7.59
CA THR A 231 11.49 2.66 -8.58
C THR A 231 11.21 3.36 -9.91
N PHE A 232 9.94 3.32 -10.37
CA PHE A 232 9.52 3.98 -11.60
C PHE A 232 9.78 5.49 -11.55
N PHE A 233 9.23 6.18 -10.55
CA PHE A 233 9.35 7.63 -10.44
C PHE A 233 10.75 8.11 -10.07
N SER A 234 11.52 7.34 -9.29
CA SER A 234 12.92 7.63 -9.02
C SER A 234 13.74 7.69 -10.31
N LYS A 235 13.51 6.74 -11.24
CA LYS A 235 14.16 6.76 -12.56
C LYS A 235 13.79 8.00 -13.37
N GLN A 236 12.50 8.40 -13.34
CA GLN A 236 12.05 9.62 -14.03
C GLN A 236 12.71 10.89 -13.46
N LEU A 237 12.74 11.03 -12.13
CA LEU A 237 13.36 12.18 -11.47
C LEU A 237 14.86 12.30 -11.80
N ARG A 238 15.59 11.18 -11.79
CA ARG A 238 17.01 11.17 -12.14
C ARG A 238 17.28 11.48 -13.61
N ALA A 239 16.35 11.17 -14.50
CA ALA A 239 16.49 11.47 -15.92
C ALA A 239 16.13 12.93 -16.26
N ALA A 240 15.42 13.63 -15.37
CA ALA A 240 14.99 15.02 -15.56
C ALA A 240 15.93 16.05 -14.89
N GLY A 241 16.88 15.62 -14.07
CA GLY A 241 17.89 16.47 -13.40
C GLY A 241 19.26 16.26 -13.98
#